data_c8f851b4768520af987d2fc62611e262
#
_entry.id   c8f851b4768520af987d2fc62611e262
#
_cell.length_a   1.000
_cell.length_b   1.000
_cell.length_c   1.000
_cell.angle_alpha   90.00
_cell.angle_beta   90.00
_cell.angle_gamma   90.00
#
_symmetry.space_group_name_H-M   'P 1'
#
loop_
_entity.id
_entity.type
_entity.pdbx_description
1 polymer ?
#
loop_
_entity_poly.entity_id
_entity_poly.type
_entity_poly.pdbx_seq_one_letter_code
_entity_poly.pdbx_strand_id
1 'polypeptide(L)'
;MVTINYFRLFYVNGEVRKPGGFEYRPGLTIEKAIALAGGLTDRASRKSINLTKHKTGKTLEGVSMQRTVEPGDIVFIDQSFF
;
A
#
# COMPACT_ATOMS: atom_id res chain seq x y z
N MET A 1 16.40 -27.33 13.23
CA MET A 1 16.01 -26.84 11.91
C MET A 1 15.68 -25.36 11.97
N VAL A 2 16.21 -24.65 11.05
CA VAL A 2 15.95 -23.22 11.00
C VAL A 2 14.80 -22.94 10.05
N THR A 3 13.79 -22.33 10.57
CA THR A 3 12.71 -21.84 9.73
C THR A 3 13.08 -20.44 9.30
N ILE A 4 13.25 -20.26 8.03
CA ILE A 4 13.52 -18.93 7.50
C ILE A 4 12.20 -18.25 7.30
N ASN A 5 11.97 -17.24 8.09
CA ASN A 5 10.80 -16.43 7.94
C ASN A 5 11.12 -15.33 6.94
N TYR A 6 10.63 -15.52 5.74
CA TYR A 6 10.70 -14.45 4.78
C TYR A 6 9.57 -13.52 5.10
N PHE A 7 9.91 -12.44 5.76
CA PHE A 7 8.92 -11.40 5.97
C PHE A 7 8.74 -10.71 4.65
N ARG A 8 7.67 -11.06 3.98
CA ARG A 8 7.30 -10.34 2.79
C ARG A 8 6.65 -9.07 3.23
N LEU A 9 7.25 -7.97 2.84
CA LEU A 9 6.75 -6.66 3.19
C LEU A 9 6.11 -6.02 1.98
N PHE A 10 5.16 -5.15 2.25
CA PHE A 10 4.69 -4.18 1.29
C PHE A 10 4.84 -2.82 1.97
N TYR A 11 4.73 -1.75 1.19
CA TYR A 11 5.01 -0.42 1.71
C TYR A 11 3.85 0.51 1.41
N VAL A 12 3.54 1.38 2.36
CA VAL A 12 2.50 2.39 2.22
C VAL A 12 3.12 3.75 2.52
N ASN A 13 3.04 4.64 1.56
CA ASN A 13 3.61 5.98 1.69
C ASN A 13 2.56 7.03 1.34
N GLY A 14 2.88 8.27 1.62
CA GLY A 14 2.01 9.40 1.31
C GLY A 14 1.10 9.76 2.45
N GLU A 15 -0.16 10.08 2.13
CA GLU A 15 -1.10 10.62 3.11
C GLU A 15 -1.81 9.54 3.90
N VAL A 16 -1.04 8.81 4.69
CA VAL A 16 -1.55 7.86 5.68
C VAL A 16 -0.96 8.20 7.03
N ARG A 17 -1.61 7.76 8.10
CA ARG A 17 -1.18 8.14 9.44
C ARG A 17 0.16 7.53 9.85
N LYS A 18 0.45 6.32 9.38
CA LYS A 18 1.69 5.61 9.70
C LYS A 18 2.32 5.04 8.44
N PRO A 19 2.99 5.87 7.63
CA PRO A 19 3.68 5.37 6.44
C PRO A 19 4.84 4.46 6.83
N GLY A 20 5.14 3.51 5.99
CA GLY A 20 6.24 2.58 6.22
C GLY A 20 6.00 1.21 5.61
N GLY A 21 6.78 0.24 6.05
CA GLY A 21 6.66 -1.13 5.62
C GLY A 21 5.81 -1.94 6.57
N PHE A 22 5.02 -2.83 6.00
CA PHE A 22 4.12 -3.69 6.78
C PHE A 22 4.22 -5.11 6.29
N GLU A 23 3.91 -6.05 7.16
CA GLU A 23 3.92 -7.46 6.82
C GLU A 23 2.79 -7.79 5.86
N TYR A 24 3.15 -8.46 4.77
CA TYR A 24 2.17 -8.87 3.78
C TYR A 24 1.37 -10.07 4.27
N ARG A 25 0.09 -10.07 3.97
CA ARG A 25 -0.79 -11.21 4.24
C ARG A 25 -1.61 -11.53 2.99
N PRO A 26 -1.85 -12.81 2.71
CA PRO A 26 -2.68 -13.19 1.56
C PRO A 26 -4.05 -12.50 1.60
N GLY A 27 -4.53 -12.12 0.44
CA GLY A 27 -5.81 -11.43 0.34
C GLY A 27 -5.76 -9.94 0.62
N LEU A 28 -4.56 -9.39 0.70
CA LEU A 28 -4.39 -7.96 0.98
C LEU A 28 -4.90 -7.12 -0.18
N THR A 29 -5.67 -6.08 0.17
CA THR A 29 -6.16 -5.11 -0.80
C THR A 29 -5.66 -3.73 -0.40
N ILE A 30 -5.84 -2.76 -1.28
CA ILE A 30 -5.48 -1.36 -1.00
C ILE A 30 -6.17 -0.88 0.27
N GLU A 31 -7.46 -1.19 0.43
CA GLU A 31 -8.21 -0.79 1.61
C GLU A 31 -7.61 -1.34 2.89
N LYS A 32 -7.26 -2.64 2.88
CA LYS A 32 -6.64 -3.27 4.04
C LYS A 32 -5.26 -2.71 4.32
N ALA A 33 -4.50 -2.43 3.26
CA ALA A 33 -3.17 -1.83 3.41
C ALA A 33 -3.25 -0.46 4.08
N ILE A 34 -4.21 0.36 3.66
CA ILE A 34 -4.41 1.67 4.25
C ILE A 34 -4.81 1.53 5.72
N ALA A 35 -5.66 0.56 6.03
CA ALA A 35 -6.08 0.31 7.41
C ALA A 35 -4.90 -0.06 8.29
N LEU A 36 -3.98 -0.90 7.78
CA LEU A 36 -2.77 -1.25 8.52
C LEU A 36 -1.88 -0.03 8.76
N ALA A 37 -1.89 0.92 7.85
CA ALA A 37 -1.14 2.16 8.00
C ALA A 37 -1.88 3.21 8.83
N GLY A 38 -2.91 2.82 9.55
CA GLY A 38 -3.62 3.70 10.47
C GLY A 38 -4.71 4.54 9.82
N GLY A 39 -4.99 4.32 8.54
CA GLY A 39 -6.01 5.06 7.81
C GLY A 39 -5.46 6.26 7.07
N LEU A 40 -6.31 6.89 6.30
CA LEU A 40 -5.95 8.07 5.52
C LEU A 40 -5.91 9.32 6.41
N THR A 41 -5.06 10.26 6.04
CA THR A 41 -5.06 11.57 6.67
C THR A 41 -6.17 12.43 6.07
N ASP A 42 -6.41 13.59 6.68
CA ASP A 42 -7.42 14.52 6.19
C ASP A 42 -7.05 15.10 4.81
N ARG A 43 -5.79 15.00 4.44
CA ARG A 43 -5.29 15.55 3.18
C ARG A 43 -5.26 14.53 2.06
N ALA A 44 -5.57 13.29 2.36
CA ALA A 44 -5.48 12.22 1.37
C ALA A 44 -6.53 12.34 0.29
N SER A 45 -6.12 12.02 -0.93
CA SER A 45 -7.04 11.91 -2.05
C SER A 45 -7.37 10.44 -2.28
N ARG A 46 -8.65 10.08 -2.14
CA ARG A 46 -9.08 8.70 -2.39
C ARG A 46 -9.04 8.34 -3.85
N LYS A 47 -8.95 9.33 -4.73
CA LYS A 47 -8.91 9.12 -6.17
C LYS A 47 -7.49 9.04 -6.72
N SER A 48 -6.51 9.39 -5.90
CA SER A 48 -5.12 9.43 -6.34
C SER A 48 -4.29 8.42 -5.57
N ILE A 49 -4.73 7.17 -5.61
CA ILE A 49 -4.00 6.07 -5.00
C ILE A 49 -3.23 5.36 -6.09
N ASN A 50 -1.92 5.31 -5.94
CA ASN A 50 -1.03 4.68 -6.92
C ASN A 50 -0.43 3.43 -6.35
N LEU A 51 -0.29 2.41 -7.18
CA LEU A 51 0.29 1.14 -6.79
C LEU A 51 1.47 0.84 -7.69
N THR A 52 2.67 0.81 -7.10
CA THR A 52 3.87 0.43 -7.84
C THR A 52 4.11 -1.05 -7.66
N LYS A 53 4.04 -1.79 -8.76
CA LYS A 53 4.20 -3.24 -8.74
C LYS A 53 5.68 -3.59 -8.65
N HIS A 54 6.03 -4.35 -7.63
CA HIS A 54 7.41 -4.78 -7.44
C HIS A 54 7.92 -5.63 -8.62
N LYS A 55 7.09 -6.54 -9.11
CA LYS A 55 7.51 -7.47 -10.16
C LYS A 55 7.84 -6.80 -11.48
N THR A 56 7.12 -5.75 -11.83
CA THR A 56 7.27 -5.10 -13.13
C THR A 56 7.89 -3.72 -13.05
N GLY A 57 7.91 -3.14 -11.86
CA GLY A 57 8.35 -1.76 -11.67
C GLY A 57 7.37 -0.72 -12.18
N LYS A 58 6.20 -1.15 -12.65
CA LYS A 58 5.21 -0.24 -13.20
C LYS A 58 4.35 0.34 -12.09
N THR A 59 3.94 1.58 -12.27
CA THR A 59 3.03 2.26 -11.37
C THR A 59 1.65 2.34 -12.00
N LEU A 60 0.66 1.81 -11.29
CA LEU A 60 -0.73 1.88 -11.68
C LEU A 60 -1.36 3.05 -10.96
N GLU A 61 -1.91 4.00 -11.70
CA GLU A 61 -2.48 5.20 -11.10
C GLU A 61 -3.99 5.07 -10.94
N GLY A 62 -4.49 5.68 -9.87
CA GLY A 62 -5.93 5.70 -9.63
C GLY A 62 -6.53 4.32 -9.38
N VAL A 63 -5.82 3.45 -8.68
CA VAL A 63 -6.33 2.09 -8.41
C VAL A 63 -7.48 2.15 -7.40
N SER A 64 -8.34 1.14 -7.49
CA SER A 64 -9.49 1.06 -6.58
C SER A 64 -9.06 0.49 -5.22
N MET A 65 -9.91 0.71 -4.22
CA MET A 65 -9.67 0.18 -2.88
C MET A 65 -9.67 -1.34 -2.83
N GLN A 66 -10.31 -1.98 -3.79
CA GLN A 66 -10.37 -3.44 -3.87
C GLN A 66 -9.21 -4.05 -4.64
N ARG A 67 -8.32 -3.23 -5.18
CA ARG A 67 -7.15 -3.73 -5.91
C ARG A 67 -6.29 -4.57 -4.99
N THR A 68 -5.86 -5.73 -5.48
CA THR A 68 -4.99 -6.63 -4.73
C THR A 68 -3.56 -6.07 -4.66
N VAL A 69 -2.97 -6.16 -3.48
CA VAL A 69 -1.58 -5.78 -3.24
C VAL A 69 -0.76 -7.05 -3.13
N GLU A 70 0.43 -7.06 -3.71
CA GLU A 70 1.34 -8.19 -3.66
C GLU A 70 2.59 -7.85 -2.85
N PRO A 71 3.34 -8.86 -2.40
CA PRO A 71 4.57 -8.60 -1.63
C PRO A 71 5.54 -7.73 -2.42
N GLY A 72 6.11 -6.75 -1.74
CA GLY A 72 7.05 -5.82 -2.34
C GLY A 72 6.41 -4.61 -3.01
N ASP A 73 5.10 -4.62 -3.17
CA ASP A 73 4.41 -3.50 -3.80
C ASP A 73 4.46 -2.25 -2.90
N ILE A 74 4.38 -1.11 -3.54
CA ILE A 74 4.36 0.18 -2.85
C ILE A 74 3.03 0.87 -3.15
N VAL A 75 2.30 1.16 -2.09
CA VAL A 75 1.04 1.92 -2.18
C VAL A 75 1.35 3.36 -1.85
N PHE A 76 1.02 4.27 -2.73
CA PHE A 76 1.23 5.69 -2.50
C PHE A 76 -0.10 6.43 -2.59
N ILE A 77 -0.42 7.16 -1.53
CA ILE A 77 -1.65 7.94 -1.47
C ILE A 77 -1.28 9.40 -1.63
N ASP A 78 -1.73 9.99 -2.71
CA ASP A 78 -1.42 11.38 -3.01
C ASP A 78 -2.29 12.33 -2.20
N GLN A 79 -1.86 13.55 -2.17
CA GLN A 79 -2.51 14.61 -1.44
C GLN A 79 -3.64 15.21 -2.27
N SER A 80 -4.72 15.54 -1.59
CA SER A 80 -5.81 16.27 -2.21
C SER A 80 -5.47 17.77 -2.24
N PHE A 81 -5.78 18.42 -3.34
CA PHE A 81 -5.46 19.83 -3.51
C PHE A 81 -6.69 20.73 -3.42
N PHE A 82 -7.72 20.27 -2.74
CA PHE A 82 -8.94 21.07 -2.57
C PHE A 82 -9.16 21.49 -1.14
#